data_cddcfab6dc0c3ca0265f4df9d5ae9709
#
_entry.id   cddcfab6dc0c3ca0265f4df9d5ae9709
#
_cell.length_a   1.000
_cell.length_b   1.000
_cell.length_c   1.000
_cell.angle_alpha   90.00
_cell.angle_beta   90.00
_cell.angle_gamma   90.00
#
_symmetry.space_group_name_H-M   'P 1'
#
loop_
_entity.id
_entity.type
_entity.pdbx_description
1 polymer ?
#
loop_
_entity_poly.entity_id
_entity_poly.type
_entity_poly.pdbx_seq_one_letter_code
_entity_poly.pdbx_strand_id
1 'polypeptide(L)'
;VDPAGDRPDVILVVDDDEDIARFVEFNLRLHGFQVLHAADGQEALEVIERERPDLAVVDLMMPRIDGLELTRRLRADPMTSALPVIMLTAKGMTSDKVNGLSAGADDYLVKPFDTAELVARVSSTLRRNKEFREVSPLTGLPGNSRIRREISDRVRSGVDYAVGYVDIDRFKSVNDRYGFVRGDEFISALARSLHRAVVSIGLPPAFLGHVGGDDFVIVCAPXRSTTPPTSNAASSS
;
A
#
# COMPACT_ATOMS: atom_id res chain seq x y z
N VAL A 1 7.08 5.79 19.51
CA VAL A 1 7.43 4.76 18.50
C VAL A 1 6.13 4.14 18.02
N ASP A 2 5.66 4.54 16.85
CA ASP A 2 4.47 3.99 16.24
C ASP A 2 4.87 2.74 15.45
N PRO A 3 4.47 1.54 15.86
CA PRO A 3 4.75 0.35 15.06
C PRO A 3 3.75 0.31 13.90
N ALA A 4 4.10 0.96 12.79
CA ALA A 4 3.32 0.92 11.56
C ALA A 4 3.31 -0.52 11.01
N GLY A 5 2.48 -1.37 11.57
CA GLY A 5 2.37 -2.75 11.12
C GLY A 5 1.36 -3.62 11.85
N ASP A 6 0.78 -3.16 12.94
CA ASP A 6 -0.03 -4.06 13.79
C ASP A 6 -1.39 -3.51 14.21
N ARG A 7 -1.86 -2.41 13.60
CA ARG A 7 -3.26 -2.02 13.84
C ARG A 7 -4.17 -2.87 12.94
N PRO A 8 -5.33 -3.30 13.44
CA PRO A 8 -6.30 -3.99 12.59
C PRO A 8 -6.77 -3.07 11.46
N ASP A 9 -6.98 -3.65 10.27
CA ASP A 9 -7.51 -2.91 9.13
C ASP A 9 -8.94 -2.44 9.45
N VAL A 10 -9.25 -1.20 9.10
CA VAL A 10 -10.52 -0.54 9.36
C VAL A 10 -11.39 -0.61 8.10
N ILE A 11 -12.53 -1.28 8.19
CA ILE A 11 -13.49 -1.45 7.08
C ILE A 11 -14.71 -0.58 7.34
N LEU A 12 -15.08 0.25 6.36
CA LEU A 12 -16.35 0.97 6.42
C LEU A 12 -17.41 0.15 5.69
N VAL A 13 -18.52 -0.16 6.37
CA VAL A 13 -19.70 -0.81 5.80
C VAL A 13 -20.75 0.26 5.57
N VAL A 14 -21.22 0.36 4.33
CA VAL A 14 -22.22 1.36 3.93
C VAL A 14 -23.43 0.60 3.37
N ASP A 15 -24.53 0.53 4.13
CA ASP A 15 -25.75 -0.18 3.73
C ASP A 15 -26.91 0.39 4.55
N ASP A 16 -28.03 0.74 3.90
CA ASP A 16 -29.20 1.27 4.59
C ASP A 16 -30.07 0.16 5.24
N ASP A 17 -29.78 -1.09 4.90
CA ASP A 17 -30.41 -2.27 5.55
C ASP A 17 -29.59 -2.64 6.79
N GLU A 18 -30.13 -2.33 7.97
CA GLU A 18 -29.47 -2.59 9.25
C GLU A 18 -29.13 -4.08 9.46
N ASP A 19 -29.96 -5.00 8.96
CA ASP A 19 -29.73 -6.43 9.14
C ASP A 19 -28.54 -6.90 8.30
N ILE A 20 -28.42 -6.41 7.07
CA ILE A 20 -27.27 -6.68 6.19
C ILE A 20 -26.01 -6.03 6.78
N ALA A 21 -26.09 -4.77 7.17
CA ALA A 21 -24.96 -4.05 7.79
C ALA A 21 -24.44 -4.81 9.02
N ARG A 22 -25.32 -5.21 9.92
CA ARG A 22 -24.97 -5.99 11.13
C ARG A 22 -24.35 -7.35 10.78
N PHE A 23 -24.91 -8.04 9.78
CA PHE A 23 -24.38 -9.33 9.33
C PHE A 23 -22.92 -9.15 8.81
N VAL A 24 -22.69 -8.15 7.95
CA VAL A 24 -21.36 -7.85 7.39
C VAL A 24 -20.40 -7.47 8.53
N GLU A 25 -20.81 -6.54 9.39
CA GLU A 25 -20.02 -6.06 10.52
C GLU A 25 -19.61 -7.21 11.45
N PHE A 26 -20.56 -8.04 11.86
CA PHE A 26 -20.31 -9.17 12.77
C PHE A 26 -19.25 -10.11 12.19
N ASN A 27 -19.42 -10.47 10.92
CA ASN A 27 -18.49 -11.41 10.26
C ASN A 27 -17.09 -10.82 10.06
N LEU A 28 -16.98 -9.55 9.69
CA LEU A 28 -15.70 -8.89 9.55
C LEU A 28 -14.97 -8.76 10.90
N ARG A 29 -15.70 -8.41 11.97
CA ARG A 29 -15.13 -8.34 13.32
C ARG A 29 -14.61 -9.69 13.80
N LEU A 30 -15.32 -10.79 13.51
CA LEU A 30 -14.87 -12.16 13.85
C LEU A 30 -13.53 -12.51 13.19
N HIS A 31 -13.24 -11.87 12.05
CA HIS A 31 -11.99 -12.10 11.31
C HIS A 31 -10.91 -11.04 11.60
N GLY A 32 -11.09 -10.25 12.66
CA GLY A 32 -10.06 -9.36 13.17
C GLY A 32 -10.06 -7.94 12.60
N PHE A 33 -11.05 -7.59 11.79
CA PHE A 33 -11.16 -6.23 11.25
C PHE A 33 -11.85 -5.29 12.26
N GLN A 34 -11.45 -4.02 12.24
CA GLN A 34 -12.28 -2.97 12.86
C GLN A 34 -13.34 -2.54 11.85
N VAL A 35 -14.57 -2.31 12.32
CA VAL A 35 -15.66 -1.97 11.40
C VAL A 35 -16.34 -0.68 11.84
N LEU A 36 -16.48 0.23 10.90
CA LEU A 36 -17.27 1.46 10.96
C LEU A 36 -18.53 1.24 10.14
N HIS A 37 -19.60 1.97 10.44
CA HIS A 37 -20.86 1.88 9.72
C HIS A 37 -21.32 3.27 9.27
N ALA A 38 -21.98 3.31 8.11
CA ALA A 38 -22.72 4.46 7.60
C ALA A 38 -24.01 3.95 6.92
N ALA A 39 -25.11 4.65 7.11
CA ALA A 39 -26.41 4.24 6.60
C ALA A 39 -26.66 4.67 5.14
N ASP A 40 -25.79 5.49 4.58
CA ASP A 40 -25.88 5.94 3.17
C ASP A 40 -24.57 6.63 2.74
N GLY A 41 -24.52 7.00 1.45
CA GLY A 41 -23.32 7.61 0.88
C GLY A 41 -22.95 8.98 1.45
N GLN A 42 -23.93 9.76 1.93
CA GLN A 42 -23.62 11.06 2.55
C GLN A 42 -22.90 10.87 3.89
N GLU A 43 -23.42 10.01 4.75
CA GLU A 43 -22.78 9.66 6.02
C GLU A 43 -21.41 9.01 5.79
N ALA A 44 -21.32 8.16 4.75
CA ALA A 44 -20.07 7.50 4.39
C ALA A 44 -18.96 8.52 4.09
N LEU A 45 -19.26 9.59 3.33
CA LEU A 45 -18.27 10.64 3.04
C LEU A 45 -17.75 11.29 4.32
N GLU A 46 -18.62 11.59 5.27
CA GLU A 46 -18.25 12.19 6.56
C GLU A 46 -17.37 11.24 7.40
N VAL A 47 -17.72 9.95 7.42
CA VAL A 47 -16.94 8.92 8.12
C VAL A 47 -15.56 8.76 7.46
N ILE A 48 -15.50 8.72 6.13
CA ILE A 48 -14.24 8.55 5.38
C ILE A 48 -13.29 9.73 5.69
N GLU A 49 -13.79 10.95 5.68
CA GLU A 49 -12.98 12.15 5.96
C GLU A 49 -12.39 12.10 7.38
N ARG A 50 -13.19 11.71 8.37
CA ARG A 50 -12.81 11.72 9.78
C ARG A 50 -11.93 10.53 10.18
N GLU A 51 -12.31 9.32 9.77
CA GLU A 51 -11.75 8.06 10.29
C GLU A 51 -10.75 7.38 9.35
N ARG A 52 -10.78 7.72 8.06
CA ARG A 52 -9.87 7.20 7.00
C ARG A 52 -9.78 5.67 7.01
N PRO A 53 -10.88 4.97 6.67
CA PRO A 53 -10.86 3.50 6.60
C PRO A 53 -9.91 2.98 5.53
N ASP A 54 -9.52 1.70 5.66
CA ASP A 54 -8.60 1.04 4.73
C ASP A 54 -9.33 0.44 3.52
N LEU A 55 -10.67 0.23 3.64
CA LEU A 55 -11.52 -0.30 2.57
C LEU A 55 -12.98 0.04 2.88
N ALA A 56 -13.80 0.25 1.85
CA ALA A 56 -15.25 0.41 1.99
C ALA A 56 -15.99 -0.75 1.30
N VAL A 57 -16.98 -1.32 2.01
CA VAL A 57 -17.97 -2.28 1.48
C VAL A 57 -19.27 -1.49 1.36
N VAL A 58 -19.78 -1.30 0.14
CA VAL A 58 -20.81 -0.30 -0.16
C VAL A 58 -21.98 -0.96 -0.87
N ASP A 59 -23.17 -0.82 -0.33
CA ASP A 59 -24.37 -1.23 -1.06
C ASP A 59 -24.59 -0.33 -2.27
N LEU A 60 -25.04 -0.95 -3.36
CA LEU A 60 -25.33 -0.25 -4.60
C LEU A 60 -26.53 0.68 -4.46
N MET A 61 -27.58 0.21 -3.79
CA MET A 61 -28.90 0.85 -3.77
C MET A 61 -29.21 1.43 -2.40
N MET A 62 -28.91 2.69 -2.20
CA MET A 62 -29.14 3.39 -0.94
C MET A 62 -29.84 4.73 -1.18
N PRO A 63 -30.54 5.27 -0.17
CA PRO A 63 -31.15 6.61 -0.31
C PRO A 63 -30.08 7.71 -0.31
N ARG A 64 -30.48 8.90 -0.76
CA ARG A 64 -29.66 10.11 -0.82
C ARG A 64 -28.52 9.97 -1.84
N ILE A 65 -27.40 9.42 -1.44
CA ILE A 65 -26.25 9.15 -2.33
C ILE A 65 -26.09 7.63 -2.43
N ASP A 66 -26.35 7.10 -3.63
CA ASP A 66 -26.20 5.66 -3.90
C ASP A 66 -24.72 5.25 -4.01
N GLY A 67 -24.48 3.94 -4.05
CA GLY A 67 -23.11 3.41 -4.08
C GLY A 67 -22.29 3.83 -5.31
N LEU A 68 -22.95 4.01 -6.48
CA LEU A 68 -22.26 4.46 -7.70
C LEU A 68 -21.82 5.92 -7.58
N GLU A 69 -22.71 6.78 -7.11
CA GLU A 69 -22.42 8.19 -6.93
C GLU A 69 -21.36 8.39 -5.83
N LEU A 70 -21.46 7.65 -4.73
CA LEU A 70 -20.43 7.64 -3.68
C LEU A 70 -19.06 7.29 -4.30
N THR A 71 -19.01 6.19 -5.05
CA THR A 71 -17.74 5.73 -5.66
C THR A 71 -17.18 6.78 -6.62
N ARG A 72 -18.03 7.41 -7.46
CA ARG A 72 -17.57 8.48 -8.37
C ARG A 72 -16.96 9.66 -7.60
N ARG A 73 -17.60 10.07 -6.49
CA ARG A 73 -17.09 11.17 -5.65
C ARG A 73 -15.73 10.80 -5.02
N LEU A 74 -15.62 9.57 -4.52
CA LEU A 74 -14.36 9.09 -3.95
C LEU A 74 -13.23 9.10 -5.00
N ARG A 75 -13.53 8.69 -6.24
CA ARG A 75 -12.52 8.67 -7.32
C ARG A 75 -12.15 10.07 -7.83
N ALA A 76 -13.07 11.04 -7.71
CA ALA A 76 -12.84 12.43 -8.14
C ALA A 76 -11.95 13.20 -7.16
N ASP A 77 -11.88 12.78 -5.90
CA ASP A 77 -11.09 13.46 -4.86
C ASP A 77 -9.74 12.75 -4.69
N PRO A 78 -8.62 13.46 -4.93
CA PRO A 78 -7.28 12.87 -4.76
C PRO A 78 -7.02 12.26 -3.37
N MET A 79 -7.67 12.77 -2.31
CA MET A 79 -7.46 12.27 -0.94
C MET A 79 -8.12 10.92 -0.69
N THR A 80 -9.17 10.58 -1.46
CA THR A 80 -9.94 9.35 -1.29
C THR A 80 -9.89 8.44 -2.52
N SER A 81 -9.33 8.89 -3.63
CA SER A 81 -9.31 8.16 -4.91
C SER A 81 -8.68 6.77 -4.82
N ALA A 82 -7.75 6.57 -3.88
CA ALA A 82 -7.05 5.29 -3.67
C ALA A 82 -7.75 4.39 -2.62
N LEU A 83 -8.91 4.80 -2.06
CA LEU A 83 -9.66 3.96 -1.12
C LEU A 83 -10.31 2.80 -1.88
N PRO A 84 -9.99 1.53 -1.54
CA PRO A 84 -10.63 0.40 -2.23
C PRO A 84 -12.12 0.32 -1.89
N VAL A 85 -12.91 0.03 -2.92
CA VAL A 85 -14.37 -0.09 -2.79
C VAL A 85 -14.82 -1.47 -3.31
N ILE A 86 -15.51 -2.24 -2.47
CA ILE A 86 -16.22 -3.47 -2.85
C ILE A 86 -17.71 -3.14 -2.88
N MET A 87 -18.34 -3.30 -4.04
CA MET A 87 -19.75 -2.98 -4.22
C MET A 87 -20.63 -4.21 -3.94
N LEU A 88 -21.63 -4.07 -3.08
CA LEU A 88 -22.66 -5.10 -2.87
C LEU A 88 -23.80 -4.88 -3.89
N THR A 89 -24.13 -5.92 -4.67
CA THR A 89 -25.12 -5.80 -5.77
C THR A 89 -26.17 -6.90 -5.68
N ALA A 90 -27.39 -6.62 -6.15
CA ALA A 90 -28.44 -7.64 -6.26
C ALA A 90 -28.19 -8.58 -7.45
N LYS A 91 -28.67 -9.82 -7.33
CA LYS A 91 -28.60 -10.82 -8.42
C LYS A 91 -29.45 -10.37 -9.62
N GLY A 92 -28.88 -10.40 -10.81
CA GLY A 92 -29.58 -10.04 -12.04
C GLY A 92 -29.24 -8.67 -12.62
N MET A 93 -28.49 -7.85 -11.90
CA MET A 93 -28.09 -6.51 -12.35
C MET A 93 -26.76 -6.55 -13.13
N THR A 94 -26.76 -7.26 -14.28
CA THR A 94 -25.56 -7.37 -15.14
C THR A 94 -25.16 -6.02 -15.74
N SER A 95 -26.14 -5.17 -16.04
CA SER A 95 -25.90 -3.80 -16.50
C SER A 95 -25.21 -2.96 -15.42
N ASP A 96 -25.51 -3.21 -14.16
CA ASP A 96 -24.95 -2.44 -13.05
C ASP A 96 -23.51 -2.82 -12.74
N LYS A 97 -23.11 -4.07 -13.04
CA LYS A 97 -21.70 -4.49 -12.98
C LYS A 97 -20.85 -3.69 -13.98
N VAL A 98 -21.37 -3.48 -15.18
CA VAL A 98 -20.69 -2.67 -16.22
C VAL A 98 -20.62 -1.21 -15.78
N ASN A 99 -21.73 -0.66 -15.27
CA ASN A 99 -21.80 0.72 -14.80
C ASN A 99 -20.91 0.93 -13.55
N GLY A 100 -20.85 -0.03 -12.67
CA GLY A 100 -20.03 0.04 -11.45
C GLY A 100 -18.55 -0.04 -11.75
N LEU A 101 -18.13 -0.93 -12.67
CA LEU A 101 -16.73 -0.98 -13.14
C LEU A 101 -16.36 0.37 -13.77
N SER A 102 -17.32 0.99 -14.50
CA SER A 102 -17.14 2.34 -15.06
C SER A 102 -17.09 3.43 -13.98
N ALA A 103 -17.71 3.18 -12.81
CA ALA A 103 -17.65 4.10 -11.66
C ALA A 103 -16.35 3.97 -10.86
N GLY A 104 -15.57 2.89 -11.07
CA GLY A 104 -14.28 2.70 -10.44
C GLY A 104 -14.26 1.85 -9.17
N ALA A 105 -15.26 0.98 -8.96
CA ALA A 105 -15.20 -0.01 -7.87
C ALA A 105 -14.09 -1.05 -8.15
N ASP A 106 -13.42 -1.53 -7.09
CA ASP A 106 -12.31 -2.47 -7.20
C ASP A 106 -12.78 -3.93 -7.26
N ASP A 107 -13.96 -4.23 -6.69
CA ASP A 107 -14.54 -5.57 -6.72
C ASP A 107 -16.06 -5.50 -6.48
N TYR A 108 -16.74 -6.63 -6.70
CA TYR A 108 -18.20 -6.78 -6.56
C TYR A 108 -18.53 -8.05 -5.80
N LEU A 109 -19.58 -7.97 -5.00
CA LEU A 109 -20.12 -9.12 -4.27
C LEU A 109 -21.65 -9.14 -4.46
N VAL A 110 -22.18 -10.24 -4.97
CA VAL A 110 -23.61 -10.36 -5.32
C VAL A 110 -24.39 -10.88 -4.12
N LYS A 111 -25.44 -10.14 -3.72
CA LYS A 111 -26.39 -10.58 -2.69
C LYS A 111 -27.32 -11.68 -3.25
N PRO A 112 -27.59 -12.79 -2.51
CA PRO A 112 -27.02 -13.14 -1.22
C PRO A 112 -25.62 -13.75 -1.36
N PHE A 113 -24.73 -13.42 -0.43
CA PHE A 113 -23.35 -13.90 -0.40
C PHE A 113 -23.08 -14.64 0.92
N ASP A 114 -22.08 -15.50 0.91
CA ASP A 114 -21.66 -16.14 2.15
C ASP A 114 -20.50 -15.39 2.82
N THR A 115 -20.31 -15.67 4.10
CA THR A 115 -19.26 -15.05 4.92
C THR A 115 -17.87 -15.28 4.33
N ALA A 116 -17.59 -16.50 3.87
CA ALA A 116 -16.26 -16.85 3.36
C ALA A 116 -15.93 -16.04 2.10
N GLU A 117 -16.90 -15.83 1.22
CA GLU A 117 -16.71 -15.00 0.02
C GLU A 117 -16.47 -13.54 0.40
N LEU A 118 -17.27 -12.97 1.31
CA LEU A 118 -17.08 -11.59 1.79
C LEU A 118 -15.68 -11.39 2.35
N VAL A 119 -15.26 -12.23 3.29
CA VAL A 119 -13.96 -12.12 3.97
C VAL A 119 -12.81 -12.32 2.98
N ALA A 120 -12.93 -13.27 2.07
CA ALA A 120 -11.90 -13.52 1.05
C ALA A 120 -11.71 -12.31 0.12
N ARG A 121 -12.79 -11.67 -0.31
CA ARG A 121 -12.74 -10.48 -1.17
C ARG A 121 -12.13 -9.29 -0.43
N VAL A 122 -12.59 -9.02 0.79
CA VAL A 122 -12.04 -7.94 1.63
C VAL A 122 -10.54 -8.14 1.81
N SER A 123 -10.13 -9.34 2.25
CA SER A 123 -8.71 -9.66 2.49
C SER A 123 -7.85 -9.54 1.22
N SER A 124 -8.35 -10.05 0.09
CA SER A 124 -7.59 -9.99 -1.17
C SER A 124 -7.47 -8.55 -1.70
N THR A 125 -8.53 -7.76 -1.57
CA THR A 125 -8.53 -6.36 -2.02
C THR A 125 -7.61 -5.51 -1.14
N LEU A 126 -7.64 -5.68 0.18
CA LEU A 126 -6.71 -5.03 1.11
C LEU A 126 -5.26 -5.39 0.78
N ARG A 127 -4.97 -6.67 0.57
CA ARG A 127 -3.62 -7.14 0.24
C ARG A 127 -3.12 -6.49 -1.06
N ARG A 128 -3.92 -6.52 -2.14
CA ARG A 128 -3.57 -5.87 -3.42
C ARG A 128 -3.30 -4.39 -3.23
N ASN A 129 -4.16 -3.68 -2.49
CA ASN A 129 -3.99 -2.25 -2.24
C ASN A 129 -2.70 -1.96 -1.45
N LYS A 130 -2.41 -2.76 -0.42
CA LYS A 130 -1.15 -2.65 0.34
C LYS A 130 0.07 -2.88 -0.56
N GLU A 131 0.03 -3.93 -1.38
CA GLU A 131 1.11 -4.24 -2.33
C GLU A 131 1.34 -3.08 -3.31
N PHE A 132 0.26 -2.48 -3.85
CA PHE A 132 0.36 -1.31 -4.72
C PHE A 132 0.98 -0.10 -4.02
N ARG A 133 0.62 0.15 -2.77
CA ARG A 133 1.18 1.25 -1.96
C ARG A 133 2.62 0.98 -1.52
N GLU A 134 3.06 -0.28 -1.56
CA GLU A 134 4.40 -0.69 -1.13
C GLU A 134 5.47 -0.51 -2.19
N VAL A 135 5.11 -0.20 -3.43
CA VAL A 135 6.08 0.02 -4.50
C VAL A 135 5.99 1.45 -5.04
N SER A 136 7.12 1.97 -5.49
CA SER A 136 7.18 3.25 -6.18
C SER A 136 6.54 3.12 -7.56
N PRO A 137 5.55 3.92 -7.92
CA PRO A 137 4.95 3.85 -9.25
C PRO A 137 5.92 4.18 -10.39
N LEU A 138 6.94 4.99 -10.12
CA LEU A 138 7.93 5.38 -11.13
C LEU A 138 8.94 4.28 -11.43
N THR A 139 9.43 3.60 -10.38
CA THR A 139 10.56 2.67 -10.53
C THR A 139 10.21 1.19 -10.33
N GLY A 140 9.05 0.91 -9.73
CA GLY A 140 8.66 -0.45 -9.33
C GLY A 140 9.43 -0.98 -8.12
N LEU A 141 10.37 -0.20 -7.58
CA LEU A 141 11.12 -0.61 -6.38
C LEU A 141 10.26 -0.47 -5.11
N PRO A 142 10.57 -1.22 -4.05
CA PRO A 142 9.96 -1.02 -2.74
C PRO A 142 9.93 0.46 -2.33
N GLY A 143 8.75 0.94 -1.94
CA GLY A 143 8.53 2.31 -1.48
C GLY A 143 8.67 2.45 0.04
N ASN A 144 8.28 3.61 0.55
CA ASN A 144 8.51 4.02 1.94
C ASN A 144 7.97 3.03 2.99
N SER A 145 6.79 2.46 2.77
CA SER A 145 6.20 1.50 3.71
C SER A 145 7.05 0.23 3.82
N ARG A 146 7.50 -0.28 2.68
CA ARG A 146 8.35 -1.47 2.62
C ARG A 146 9.75 -1.19 3.18
N ILE A 147 10.31 0.00 2.92
CA ILE A 147 11.60 0.44 3.47
C ILE A 147 11.54 0.44 5.01
N ARG A 148 10.50 1.07 5.57
CA ARG A 148 10.32 1.11 7.04
C ARG A 148 10.19 -0.29 7.63
N ARG A 149 9.41 -1.16 6.99
CA ARG A 149 9.24 -2.55 7.44
C ARG A 149 10.59 -3.30 7.44
N GLU A 150 11.34 -3.22 6.34
CA GLU A 150 12.66 -3.88 6.21
C GLU A 150 13.60 -3.45 7.35
N ILE A 151 13.69 -2.14 7.61
CA ILE A 151 14.55 -1.61 8.68
C ILE A 151 14.05 -2.11 10.06
N SER A 152 12.73 -2.06 10.31
CA SER A 152 12.15 -2.54 11.57
C SER A 152 12.40 -4.02 11.81
N ASP A 153 12.28 -4.83 10.77
CA ASP A 153 12.55 -6.28 10.86
C ASP A 153 14.02 -6.55 11.19
N ARG A 154 14.94 -5.79 10.59
CA ARG A 154 16.39 -5.89 10.91
C ARG A 154 16.66 -5.50 12.35
N VAL A 155 16.08 -4.40 12.82
CA VAL A 155 16.21 -3.98 14.23
C VAL A 155 15.70 -5.07 15.17
N ARG A 156 14.54 -5.66 14.87
CA ARG A 156 13.96 -6.73 15.72
C ARG A 156 14.76 -8.01 15.72
N SER A 157 15.35 -8.35 14.59
CA SER A 157 16.16 -9.58 14.47
C SER A 157 17.50 -9.50 15.20
N GLY A 158 17.97 -8.30 15.55
CA GLY A 158 19.27 -8.09 16.21
C GLY A 158 20.47 -8.35 15.29
N VAL A 159 20.24 -8.52 13.98
CA VAL A 159 21.32 -8.74 13.01
C VAL A 159 21.88 -7.37 12.58
N ASP A 160 23.19 -7.24 12.60
CA ASP A 160 23.88 -6.03 12.17
C ASP A 160 23.55 -5.71 10.71
N TYR A 161 23.28 -4.45 10.42
CA TYR A 161 22.98 -3.97 9.07
C TYR A 161 23.56 -2.58 8.85
N ALA A 162 23.71 -2.21 7.59
CA ALA A 162 24.09 -0.88 7.15
C ALA A 162 22.99 -0.31 6.30
N VAL A 163 22.77 1.01 6.40
CA VAL A 163 21.83 1.74 5.56
C VAL A 163 22.64 2.74 4.72
N GLY A 164 22.56 2.61 3.42
CA GLY A 164 23.11 3.56 2.46
C GLY A 164 22.00 4.43 1.88
N TYR A 165 22.25 5.72 1.78
CA TYR A 165 21.37 6.67 1.13
C TYR A 165 21.99 7.07 -0.19
N VAL A 166 21.21 7.04 -1.27
CA VAL A 166 21.67 7.42 -2.62
C VAL A 166 20.79 8.55 -3.12
N ASP A 167 21.40 9.65 -3.54
CA ASP A 167 20.74 10.84 -4.02
C ASP A 167 21.44 11.29 -5.32
N ILE A 168 20.71 11.93 -6.24
CA ILE A 168 21.26 12.43 -7.51
C ILE A 168 21.69 13.89 -7.35
N ASP A 169 22.98 14.12 -7.37
CA ASP A 169 23.52 15.49 -7.27
C ASP A 169 22.91 16.41 -8.33
N ARG A 170 22.33 17.51 -7.84
CA ARG A 170 21.77 18.57 -8.69
C ARG A 170 20.63 18.11 -9.61
N PHE A 171 19.84 17.12 -9.19
CA PHE A 171 18.74 16.58 -10.00
C PHE A 171 17.75 17.67 -10.44
N LYS A 172 17.51 18.68 -9.60
CA LYS A 172 16.69 19.82 -9.98
C LYS A 172 17.17 20.47 -11.28
N SER A 173 18.50 20.61 -11.46
CA SER A 173 19.06 21.20 -12.69
C SER A 173 18.77 20.34 -13.93
N VAL A 174 18.67 19.02 -13.76
CA VAL A 174 18.26 18.11 -14.85
C VAL A 174 16.81 18.40 -15.23
N ASN A 175 15.92 18.48 -14.24
CA ASN A 175 14.50 18.79 -14.48
C ASN A 175 14.30 20.17 -15.11
N ASP A 176 15.02 21.18 -14.60
CA ASP A 176 14.94 22.56 -15.12
C ASP A 176 15.39 22.65 -16.59
N ARG A 177 16.38 21.83 -16.98
CA ARG A 177 16.95 21.85 -18.33
C ARG A 177 16.21 20.96 -19.33
N TYR A 178 15.77 19.76 -18.90
CA TYR A 178 15.26 18.72 -19.80
C TYR A 178 13.77 18.38 -19.57
N GLY A 179 13.18 18.93 -18.52
CA GLY A 179 11.78 18.67 -18.14
C GLY A 179 11.62 17.41 -17.30
N PHE A 180 10.49 17.35 -16.58
CA PHE A 180 10.20 16.27 -15.61
C PHE A 180 10.15 14.88 -16.26
N VAL A 181 9.63 14.77 -17.49
CA VAL A 181 9.54 13.48 -18.21
C VAL A 181 10.94 12.85 -18.37
N ARG A 182 11.92 13.67 -18.75
CA ARG A 182 13.31 13.20 -18.89
C ARG A 182 13.94 12.89 -17.52
N GLY A 183 13.59 13.67 -16.51
CA GLY A 183 14.00 13.38 -15.14
C GLY A 183 13.50 12.01 -14.68
N ASP A 184 12.24 11.71 -14.94
CA ASP A 184 11.62 10.42 -14.58
C ASP A 184 12.30 9.23 -15.32
N GLU A 185 12.64 9.43 -16.60
CA GLU A 185 13.43 8.44 -17.37
C GLU A 185 14.79 8.19 -16.72
N PHE A 186 15.44 9.27 -16.26
CA PHE A 186 16.75 9.19 -15.61
C PHE A 186 16.65 8.44 -14.26
N ILE A 187 15.66 8.78 -13.43
CA ILE A 187 15.39 8.08 -12.16
C ILE A 187 15.16 6.58 -12.42
N SER A 188 14.34 6.25 -13.42
CA SER A 188 14.04 4.87 -13.79
C SER A 188 15.28 4.11 -14.26
N ALA A 189 16.15 4.77 -15.03
CA ALA A 189 17.42 4.18 -15.49
C ALA A 189 18.37 3.93 -14.32
N LEU A 190 18.48 4.90 -13.40
CA LEU A 190 19.29 4.76 -12.18
C LEU A 190 18.77 3.60 -11.32
N ALA A 191 17.45 3.52 -11.11
CA ALA A 191 16.81 2.43 -10.34
C ALA A 191 17.21 1.05 -10.90
N ARG A 192 17.13 0.88 -12.23
CA ARG A 192 17.55 -0.37 -12.88
C ARG A 192 19.04 -0.67 -12.68
N SER A 193 19.87 0.37 -12.72
CA SER A 193 21.32 0.23 -12.54
C SER A 193 21.66 -0.16 -11.09
N LEU A 194 21.04 0.51 -10.12
CA LEU A 194 21.19 0.18 -8.70
C LEU A 194 20.72 -1.25 -8.43
N HIS A 195 19.57 -1.64 -8.97
CA HIS A 195 19.04 -2.99 -8.81
C HIS A 195 20.03 -4.04 -9.33
N ARG A 196 20.57 -3.83 -10.55
CA ARG A 196 21.58 -4.74 -11.12
C ARG A 196 22.84 -4.80 -10.25
N ALA A 197 23.32 -3.66 -9.76
CA ALA A 197 24.48 -3.60 -8.89
C ALA A 197 24.26 -4.38 -7.59
N VAL A 198 23.14 -4.16 -6.92
CA VAL A 198 22.77 -4.85 -5.66
C VAL A 198 22.68 -6.37 -5.88
N VAL A 199 22.07 -6.81 -6.99
CA VAL A 199 21.97 -8.23 -7.33
C VAL A 199 23.32 -8.83 -7.67
N SER A 200 24.19 -8.11 -8.44
CA SER A 200 25.49 -8.63 -8.88
C SER A 200 26.51 -8.76 -7.76
N ILE A 201 26.42 -7.93 -6.73
CA ILE A 201 27.31 -8.01 -5.57
C ILE A 201 27.10 -9.30 -4.77
N GLY A 202 25.90 -9.90 -4.91
CA GLY A 202 25.61 -11.22 -4.34
C GLY A 202 25.71 -11.28 -2.81
N LEU A 203 25.47 -10.16 -2.13
CA LEU A 203 25.46 -10.09 -0.66
C LEU A 203 24.02 -10.17 -0.14
N PRO A 204 23.44 -11.36 0.02
CA PRO A 204 22.13 -11.45 0.64
C PRO A 204 22.23 -11.24 2.15
N PRO A 205 21.22 -10.64 2.75
CA PRO A 205 20.08 -10.04 2.08
C PRO A 205 20.29 -8.54 1.88
N ALA A 206 20.45 -8.11 0.62
CA ALA A 206 20.49 -6.69 0.28
C ALA A 206 19.09 -6.25 -0.21
N PHE A 207 18.63 -5.13 0.29
CA PHE A 207 17.34 -4.54 -0.04
C PHE A 207 17.57 -3.18 -0.68
N LEU A 208 16.85 -2.87 -1.75
CA LEU A 208 16.88 -1.57 -2.42
C LEU A 208 15.46 -1.00 -2.43
N GLY A 209 15.31 0.24 -1.99
CA GLY A 209 14.04 0.95 -1.97
C GLY A 209 14.16 2.33 -2.61
N HIS A 210 13.01 2.87 -3.09
CA HIS A 210 12.88 4.21 -3.65
C HIS A 210 12.02 5.06 -2.71
N VAL A 211 12.63 6.06 -2.10
CA VAL A 211 11.97 6.94 -1.13
C VAL A 211 11.03 7.92 -1.84
N GLY A 212 11.48 8.46 -2.97
CA GLY A 212 10.72 9.40 -3.79
C GLY A 212 11.63 10.43 -4.45
N GLY A 213 11.20 10.99 -5.56
CA GLY A 213 12.06 11.88 -6.34
C GLY A 213 13.35 11.18 -6.75
N ASP A 214 14.47 11.73 -6.39
CA ASP A 214 15.82 11.21 -6.71
C ASP A 214 16.45 10.38 -5.56
N ASP A 215 15.71 10.11 -4.48
CA ASP A 215 16.22 9.46 -3.26
C ASP A 215 16.02 7.94 -3.26
N PHE A 216 17.07 7.19 -3.01
CA PHE A 216 17.04 5.73 -2.85
C PHE A 216 17.68 5.30 -1.53
N VAL A 217 17.27 4.14 -1.03
CA VAL A 217 17.84 3.54 0.18
C VAL A 217 18.28 2.11 -0.13
N ILE A 218 19.48 1.77 0.30
CA ILE A 218 20.01 0.40 0.25
C ILE A 218 20.18 -0.06 1.70
N VAL A 219 19.62 -1.23 2.05
CA VAL A 219 19.83 -1.86 3.36
C VAL A 219 20.54 -3.19 3.11
N CYS A 220 21.69 -3.39 3.73
CA CYS A 220 22.52 -4.58 3.47
C CYS A 220 23.27 -5.03 4.74
N ALA A 221 23.96 -6.15 4.67
CA ALA A 221 24.91 -6.56 5.70
C ALA A 221 26.07 -5.53 5.77
N PRO A 222 26.60 -5.22 6.95
CA PRO A 222 27.74 -4.33 7.04
C PRO A 222 28.98 -4.96 6.46
N UNK A 223 29.60 -4.30 5.72
CA UNK A 223 30.59 -4.67 5.32
C UNK A 223 31.43 -5.10 6.28
N ARG A 224 31.91 -6.12 6.29
CA ARG A 224 32.96 -6.61 7.16
C ARG A 224 34.28 -5.98 6.71
N SER A 225 34.88 -5.21 7.57
CA SER A 225 36.22 -4.69 7.26
C SER A 225 37.16 -5.89 7.11
N THR A 226 37.72 -6.07 5.94
CA THR A 226 38.80 -6.99 5.70
C THR A 226 40.13 -6.35 6.12
N THR A 227 40.22 -5.92 7.37
CA THR A 227 41.53 -5.57 7.93
C THR A 227 42.24 -6.90 8.20
N PRO A 228 43.35 -7.20 7.53
CA PRO A 228 44.09 -8.41 7.85
C PRO A 228 44.59 -8.32 9.30
N PRO A 229 44.63 -9.44 10.02
CA PRO A 229 45.14 -9.42 11.39
C PRO A 229 46.56 -8.88 11.36
N THR A 230 46.79 -7.82 12.11
CA THR A 230 48.16 -7.34 12.35
C THR A 230 48.96 -8.48 12.97
N SER A 231 49.89 -9.04 12.20
CA SER A 231 50.81 -10.04 12.74
C SER A 231 51.68 -9.32 13.75
N ASN A 232 51.40 -9.55 15.03
CA ASN A 232 52.32 -9.17 16.10
C ASN A 232 53.50 -10.13 16.00
N ALA A 233 54.52 -9.76 15.26
CA ALA A 233 55.79 -10.43 15.30
C ALA A 233 56.44 -10.09 16.65
N ALA A 234 56.27 -10.97 17.60
CA ALA A 234 57.04 -10.92 18.85
C ALA A 234 58.51 -11.17 18.51
N SER A 235 59.33 -10.13 18.54
CA SER A 235 60.79 -10.27 18.54
C SER A 235 61.22 -10.71 19.94
N SER A 236 61.59 -11.98 20.05
CA SER A 236 62.31 -12.46 21.20
C SER A 236 63.81 -12.30 20.94
N SER A 237 64.52 -11.62 21.81
CA SER A 237 65.97 -11.67 22.00
C SER A 237 66.23 -12.01 23.42
#